data_1b2821e886219ace8a8ca73e47820f2d
#
_entry.id   1b2821e886219ace8a8ca73e47820f2d
#
_cell.length_a   1.000
_cell.length_b   1.000
_cell.length_c   1.000
_cell.angle_alpha   90.00
_cell.angle_beta   90.00
_cell.angle_gamma   90.00
#
_symmetry.space_group_name_H-M   'P 1'
#
loop_
_entity.id
_entity.type
_entity.pdbx_description
1 polymer ?
#
loop_
_entity_poly.entity_id
_entity_poly.type
_entity_poly.pdbx_seq_one_letter_code
_entity_poly.pdbx_strand_id
1 'polypeptide(L)'
;MAFRDKSQCPMYMGETGENTDEWIESFRKALDEVNIGWTFWTYKRLDAQRSFVSVPMPEGWQKICDFLAADRSEYALIREVRPDQSEMRRILDVYLENCKFANCRPNDGYVAALGLNP
;
A
#
# COMPACT_ATOMS: atom_id res chain seq x y z
N MET A 1 -5.73 -29.20 -8.31
CA MET A 1 -5.41 -28.36 -9.47
C MET A 1 -6.18 -28.74 -10.72
N ALA A 2 -7.38 -29.26 -10.54
CA ALA A 2 -8.20 -29.80 -11.64
C ALA A 2 -8.40 -28.85 -12.83
N PHE A 3 -8.54 -27.54 -12.58
CA PHE A 3 -8.72 -26.57 -13.66
C PHE A 3 -7.47 -26.40 -14.52
N ARG A 4 -6.30 -26.23 -13.91
CA ARG A 4 -5.01 -26.11 -14.62
C ARG A 4 -4.73 -27.36 -15.47
N ASP A 5 -4.93 -28.53 -14.87
CA ASP A 5 -4.62 -29.80 -15.52
C ASP A 5 -5.60 -30.06 -16.69
N LYS A 6 -6.85 -29.64 -16.55
CA LYS A 6 -7.86 -29.73 -17.61
C LYS A 6 -7.62 -28.77 -18.75
N SER A 7 -7.26 -27.52 -18.44
CA SER A 7 -7.08 -26.45 -19.43
C SER A 7 -5.69 -26.40 -20.04
N GLN A 8 -4.70 -27.10 -19.44
CA GLN A 8 -3.29 -27.07 -19.83
C GLN A 8 -2.72 -25.63 -19.89
N CYS A 9 -3.26 -24.74 -19.06
CA CYS A 9 -2.86 -23.34 -18.99
C CYS A 9 -2.13 -23.06 -17.67
N PRO A 10 -1.04 -22.28 -17.68
CA PRO A 10 -0.42 -21.81 -16.45
C PRO A 10 -1.41 -20.95 -15.66
N MET A 11 -1.33 -21.04 -14.35
CA MET A 11 -2.13 -20.19 -13.43
C MET A 11 -1.25 -19.13 -12.79
N TYR A 12 -1.84 -17.98 -12.52
CA TYR A 12 -1.21 -16.87 -11.86
C TYR A 12 -2.19 -16.18 -10.93
N MET A 13 -1.79 -15.96 -9.67
CA MET A 13 -2.54 -15.19 -8.68
C MET A 13 -2.14 -13.72 -8.81
N GLY A 14 -2.95 -12.95 -9.52
CA GLY A 14 -2.64 -11.58 -9.91
C GLY A 14 -2.71 -10.57 -8.75
N GLU A 15 -3.41 -10.90 -7.67
CA GLU A 15 -3.51 -10.05 -6.49
C GLU A 15 -3.75 -10.91 -5.24
N THR A 16 -2.95 -10.67 -4.20
CA THR A 16 -3.10 -11.27 -2.87
C THR A 16 -2.37 -10.40 -1.85
N GLY A 17 -2.68 -10.53 -0.58
CA GLY A 17 -2.04 -9.77 0.50
C GLY A 17 -3.06 -9.17 1.46
N GLU A 18 -2.70 -8.10 2.16
CA GLU A 18 -3.52 -7.36 3.13
C GLU A 18 -4.13 -8.25 4.23
N ASN A 19 -3.40 -9.30 4.66
CA ASN A 19 -3.83 -10.22 5.71
C ASN A 19 -2.75 -10.32 6.80
N THR A 20 -2.88 -11.25 7.76
CA THR A 20 -1.84 -11.49 8.77
C THR A 20 -0.59 -12.09 8.12
N ASP A 21 0.57 -11.93 8.76
CA ASP A 21 1.84 -12.45 8.26
C ASP A 21 1.79 -14.00 8.13
N GLU A 22 1.16 -14.67 9.10
CA GLU A 22 0.98 -16.13 9.09
C GLU A 22 0.10 -16.58 7.92
N TRP A 23 -0.95 -15.83 7.61
CA TRP A 23 -1.81 -16.14 6.47
C TRP A 23 -1.06 -15.96 5.16
N ILE A 24 -0.32 -14.86 5.01
CA ILE A 24 0.47 -14.56 3.80
C ILE A 24 1.52 -15.65 3.58
N GLU A 25 2.26 -16.03 4.63
CA GLU A 25 3.26 -17.08 4.55
C GLU A 25 2.65 -18.42 4.13
N SER A 26 1.55 -18.82 4.76
CA SER A 26 0.86 -20.08 4.46
C SER A 26 0.30 -20.11 3.03
N PHE A 27 -0.30 -18.98 2.59
CA PHE A 27 -0.87 -18.86 1.25
C PHE A 27 0.21 -18.88 0.17
N ARG A 28 1.31 -18.12 0.37
CA ARG A 28 2.47 -18.16 -0.52
C ARG A 28 3.03 -19.58 -0.67
N LYS A 29 3.29 -20.26 0.45
CA LYS A 29 3.80 -21.65 0.43
C LYS A 29 2.88 -22.57 -0.36
N ALA A 30 1.57 -22.46 -0.15
CA ALA A 30 0.60 -23.28 -0.88
C ALA A 30 0.60 -23.01 -2.40
N LEU A 31 0.86 -21.77 -2.84
CA LEU A 31 0.99 -21.45 -4.27
C LEU A 31 2.31 -21.95 -4.84
N ASP A 32 3.42 -21.78 -4.09
CA ASP A 32 4.75 -22.24 -4.49
C ASP A 32 4.80 -23.77 -4.65
N GLU A 33 4.18 -24.55 -3.74
CA GLU A 33 4.10 -26.00 -3.79
C GLU A 33 3.45 -26.53 -5.07
N VAL A 34 2.58 -25.75 -5.68
CA VAL A 34 1.84 -26.15 -6.89
C VAL A 34 2.27 -25.38 -8.15
N ASN A 35 3.40 -24.65 -8.07
CA ASN A 35 3.92 -23.83 -9.17
C ASN A 35 2.88 -22.87 -9.75
N ILE A 36 2.18 -22.15 -8.89
CA ILE A 36 1.34 -21.01 -9.27
C ILE A 36 2.12 -19.72 -9.02
N GLY A 37 2.38 -18.94 -10.07
CA GLY A 37 2.94 -17.60 -9.93
C GLY A 37 2.00 -16.68 -9.16
N TRP A 38 2.55 -15.77 -8.40
CA TRP A 38 1.75 -14.85 -7.59
C TRP A 38 2.37 -13.45 -7.51
N THR A 39 1.53 -12.46 -7.25
CA THR A 39 1.89 -11.12 -6.79
C THR A 39 1.11 -10.81 -5.54
N PHE A 40 1.62 -9.90 -4.74
CA PHE A 40 0.88 -9.42 -3.58
C PHE A 40 0.55 -7.93 -3.75
N TRP A 41 -0.50 -7.52 -3.11
CA TRP A 41 -0.94 -6.17 -2.90
C TRP A 41 -0.77 -5.82 -1.41
N THR A 42 -0.09 -4.78 -1.00
CA THR A 42 0.37 -3.65 -1.82
C THR A 42 1.85 -3.39 -1.56
N TYR A 43 2.55 -2.88 -2.58
CA TYR A 43 3.99 -2.58 -2.47
C TYR A 43 4.27 -1.43 -1.51
N LYS A 44 3.58 -0.29 -1.68
CA LYS A 44 3.72 0.91 -0.84
C LYS A 44 2.39 1.39 -0.34
N ARG A 45 2.33 1.79 0.92
CA ARG A 45 1.14 2.41 1.49
C ARG A 45 1.53 3.49 2.48
N LEU A 46 0.75 4.57 2.53
CA LEU A 46 0.97 5.67 3.46
C LEU A 46 0.65 5.20 4.88
N ASP A 47 1.64 5.30 5.78
CA ASP A 47 1.56 5.00 7.22
C ASP A 47 0.82 3.68 7.55
N ALA A 48 1.15 2.61 6.82
CA ALA A 48 0.47 1.32 6.96
C ALA A 48 1.44 0.17 7.20
N GLN A 49 1.01 -0.81 7.98
CA GLN A 49 1.78 -2.02 8.29
C GLN A 49 1.55 -3.15 7.28
N ARG A 50 0.43 -3.13 6.53
CA ARG A 50 0.07 -4.16 5.56
C ARG A 50 0.46 -3.75 4.15
N SER A 51 1.77 -3.60 3.95
CA SER A 51 2.43 -3.32 2.68
C SER A 51 3.90 -3.71 2.79
N PHE A 52 4.57 -3.90 1.66
CA PHE A 52 6.00 -4.22 1.67
C PHE A 52 6.81 -3.12 2.37
N VAL A 53 6.55 -1.87 2.01
CA VAL A 53 7.09 -0.70 2.71
C VAL A 53 6.01 0.31 3.05
N SER A 54 6.16 0.96 4.21
CA SER A 54 5.32 2.05 4.67
C SER A 54 5.96 3.39 4.33
N VAL A 55 5.19 4.27 3.68
CA VAL A 55 5.59 5.66 3.43
C VAL A 55 5.29 6.49 4.68
N PRO A 56 6.26 7.17 5.28
CA PRO A 56 6.00 8.03 6.44
C PRO A 56 5.01 9.14 6.10
N MET A 57 4.00 9.33 6.96
CA MET A 57 3.02 10.39 6.78
C MET A 57 3.66 11.77 7.04
N PRO A 58 3.53 12.73 6.13
CA PRO A 58 3.99 14.08 6.37
C PRO A 58 3.23 14.78 7.50
N GLU A 59 3.91 15.61 8.27
CA GLU A 59 3.23 16.50 9.20
C GLU A 59 2.26 17.43 8.45
N GLY A 60 1.04 17.53 8.95
CA GLY A 60 -0.02 18.34 8.35
C GLY A 60 -0.81 17.64 7.24
N TRP A 61 -0.53 16.37 6.93
CA TRP A 61 -1.26 15.61 5.91
C TRP A 61 -2.77 15.60 6.12
N GLN A 62 -3.23 15.55 7.38
CA GLN A 62 -4.65 15.56 7.71
C GLN A 62 -5.36 16.82 7.20
N LYS A 63 -4.70 17.99 7.17
CA LYS A 63 -5.28 19.22 6.61
C LYS A 63 -5.63 19.07 5.12
N ILE A 64 -4.82 18.33 4.36
CA ILE A 64 -5.13 18.02 2.96
C ILE A 64 -6.32 17.07 2.87
N CYS A 65 -6.37 16.05 3.73
CA CYS A 65 -7.50 15.12 3.77
C CYS A 65 -8.80 15.84 4.13
N ASP A 66 -8.80 16.70 5.14
CA ASP A 66 -9.97 17.48 5.58
C ASP A 66 -10.46 18.41 4.46
N PHE A 67 -9.54 19.08 3.77
CA PHE A 67 -9.88 19.91 2.62
C PHE A 67 -10.48 19.08 1.47
N LEU A 68 -9.95 17.88 1.19
CA LEU A 68 -10.48 17.01 0.14
C LEU A 68 -11.84 16.41 0.51
N ALA A 69 -12.09 16.14 1.79
CA ALA A 69 -13.33 15.60 2.31
C ALA A 69 -14.42 16.66 2.54
N ALA A 70 -14.09 17.95 2.46
CA ALA A 70 -15.04 19.04 2.68
C ALA A 70 -16.21 18.97 1.69
N ASP A 71 -17.41 19.30 2.20
CA ASP A 71 -18.61 19.39 1.37
C ASP A 71 -18.44 20.47 0.29
N ARG A 72 -18.54 20.08 -0.96
CA ARG A 72 -18.36 20.93 -2.13
C ARG A 72 -19.59 21.74 -2.48
N SER A 73 -20.74 21.49 -1.85
CA SER A 73 -21.95 22.28 -2.01
C SER A 73 -21.87 23.65 -1.27
N GLU A 74 -21.04 23.73 -0.23
CA GLU A 74 -20.90 24.88 0.66
C GLU A 74 -19.55 25.58 0.45
N TYR A 75 -19.54 26.62 -0.39
CA TYR A 75 -18.31 27.35 -0.71
C TYR A 75 -17.61 27.99 0.51
N ALA A 76 -18.40 28.41 1.52
CA ALA A 76 -17.87 28.97 2.75
C ALA A 76 -17.04 27.95 3.53
N LEU A 77 -17.52 26.70 3.66
CA LEU A 77 -16.81 25.61 4.33
C LEU A 77 -15.52 25.25 3.60
N ILE A 78 -15.54 25.21 2.26
CA ILE A 78 -14.33 24.95 1.47
C ILE A 78 -13.26 26.00 1.74
N ARG A 79 -13.63 27.27 1.83
CA ARG A 79 -12.67 28.36 2.13
C ARG A 79 -12.09 28.26 3.52
N GLU A 80 -12.90 27.87 4.50
CA GLU A 80 -12.49 27.73 5.89
C GLU A 80 -11.45 26.63 6.09
N VAL A 81 -11.66 25.46 5.48
CA VAL A 81 -10.77 24.30 5.62
C VAL A 81 -9.62 24.27 4.60
N ARG A 82 -9.60 25.21 3.67
CA ARG A 82 -8.57 25.25 2.63
C ARG A 82 -7.20 25.62 3.22
N PRO A 83 -6.19 24.72 3.13
CA PRO A 83 -4.84 25.05 3.56
C PRO A 83 -4.26 26.20 2.72
N ASP A 84 -3.33 26.93 3.30
CA ASP A 84 -2.51 27.87 2.55
C ASP A 84 -1.76 27.16 1.43
N GLN A 85 -1.62 27.84 0.29
CA GLN A 85 -1.02 27.21 -0.90
C GLN A 85 0.45 26.82 -0.67
N SER A 86 1.20 27.63 0.06
CA SER A 86 2.61 27.35 0.37
C SER A 86 2.74 26.18 1.35
N GLU A 87 1.87 26.13 2.35
CA GLU A 87 1.79 25.01 3.29
C GLU A 87 1.43 23.69 2.57
N MET A 88 0.41 23.72 1.73
CA MET A 88 -0.02 22.55 0.96
C MET A 88 1.11 22.04 0.06
N ARG A 89 1.80 22.95 -0.62
CA ARG A 89 2.95 22.59 -1.47
C ARG A 89 4.06 21.93 -0.65
N ARG A 90 4.41 22.52 0.49
CA ARG A 90 5.42 21.95 1.40
C ARG A 90 5.05 20.52 1.84
N ILE A 91 3.80 20.29 2.23
CA ILE A 91 3.33 18.96 2.65
C ILE A 91 3.45 17.96 1.50
N LEU A 92 3.05 18.36 0.29
CA LEU A 92 3.13 17.50 -0.90
C LEU A 92 4.59 17.22 -1.30
N ASP A 93 5.47 18.19 -1.21
CA ASP A 93 6.91 18.00 -1.50
C ASP A 93 7.54 17.01 -0.49
N VAL A 94 7.18 17.11 0.80
CA VAL A 94 7.60 16.13 1.82
C VAL A 94 7.01 14.74 1.52
N TYR A 95 5.74 14.66 1.10
CA TYR A 95 5.14 13.38 0.70
C TYR A 95 5.90 12.73 -0.46
N LEU A 96 6.21 13.50 -1.49
CA LEU A 96 6.97 13.00 -2.65
C LEU A 96 8.37 12.52 -2.25
N GLU A 97 9.03 13.25 -1.35
CA GLU A 97 10.32 12.83 -0.80
C GLU A 97 10.20 11.53 -0.01
N ASN A 98 9.20 11.42 0.86
CA ASN A 98 8.93 10.22 1.65
C ASN A 98 8.56 9.00 0.78
N CYS A 99 8.05 9.22 -0.44
CA CYS A 99 7.74 8.14 -1.38
C CYS A 99 8.99 7.51 -2.01
N LYS A 100 10.16 8.11 -1.89
CA LYS A 100 11.41 7.47 -2.34
C LYS A 100 11.67 6.23 -1.50
N PHE A 101 12.07 5.13 -2.13
CA PHE A 101 12.26 3.84 -1.44
C PHE A 101 13.19 3.95 -0.23
N ALA A 102 14.26 4.71 -0.36
CA ALA A 102 15.24 4.93 0.72
C ALA A 102 14.65 5.60 1.97
N ASN A 103 13.53 6.31 1.84
CA ASN A 103 12.85 7.01 2.92
C ASN A 103 11.64 6.22 3.46
N CYS A 104 11.28 5.11 2.82
CA CYS A 104 10.22 4.22 3.30
C CYS A 104 10.73 3.34 4.45
N ARG A 105 9.80 2.87 5.28
CA ARG A 105 10.08 1.92 6.37
C ARG A 105 9.67 0.52 5.91
N PRO A 106 10.58 -0.47 5.87
CA PRO A 106 10.20 -1.84 5.60
C PRO A 106 9.27 -2.38 6.69
N ASN A 107 8.34 -3.21 6.32
CA ASN A 107 7.51 -3.98 7.25
C ASN A 107 8.09 -5.39 7.35
N ASP A 108 9.04 -5.57 8.26
CA ASP A 108 9.88 -6.77 8.33
C ASP A 108 9.09 -8.08 8.43
N GLY A 109 8.00 -8.09 9.22
CA GLY A 109 7.11 -9.25 9.32
C GLY A 109 6.46 -9.61 7.97
N TYR A 110 6.00 -8.59 7.26
CA TYR A 110 5.41 -8.76 5.92
C TYR A 110 6.45 -9.24 4.90
N VAL A 111 7.66 -8.67 4.94
CA VAL A 111 8.78 -9.05 4.07
C VAL A 111 9.18 -10.51 4.33
N ALA A 112 9.27 -10.91 5.60
CA ALA A 112 9.58 -12.29 5.99
C ALA A 112 8.50 -13.29 5.54
N ALA A 113 7.22 -12.94 5.70
CA ALA A 113 6.09 -13.76 5.28
C ALA A 113 6.09 -14.00 3.75
N LEU A 114 6.56 -13.01 2.97
CA LEU A 114 6.75 -13.14 1.53
C LEU A 114 7.97 -14.00 1.15
N GLY A 115 8.78 -14.45 2.11
CA GLY A 115 10.01 -15.20 1.85
C GLY A 115 11.15 -14.34 1.28
N LEU A 116 11.06 -13.03 1.43
CA LEU A 116 12.05 -12.06 0.95
C LEU A 116 12.94 -11.61 2.13
N ASN A 117 13.65 -12.53 2.72
CA ASN A 117 14.66 -12.17 3.72
C ASN A 117 15.89 -11.59 3.02
N PRO A 118 16.43 -10.45 3.51
CA PRO A 118 17.68 -9.88 2.99
C PRO A 118 18.89 -10.78 3.29
#